data_736287599d80f395978cb768b9c9b3d3
#
_entry.id   736287599d80f395978cb768b9c9b3d3
#
_cell.length_a   1.000
_cell.length_b   1.000
_cell.length_c   1.000
_cell.angle_alpha   90.00
_cell.angle_beta   90.00
_cell.angle_gamma   90.00
#
_symmetry.space_group_name_H-M   'P 1'
#
loop_
_entity.id
_entity.type
_entity.pdbx_description
1 polymer ?
#
loop_
_entity_poly.entity_id
_entity_poly.type
_entity_poly.pdbx_seq_one_letter_code
_entity_poly.pdbx_strand_id
1 'polypeptide(L)'
;MELSNDPETQAGLATRRKVLGDAYVDAALGRVTPFTAPLQEMVTKHAWGNTWQRDGIDLRTRSIVTVSMLVALGKTHELKIHVRGALNNGVTKEELQEIFLHASVYCGFPAAIDALRNAAEVVDKK
;
A
#
# COMPACT_ATOMS: atom_id res chain seq x y z
N MET A 1 15.40 -6.03 -11.17
CA MET A 1 14.45 -6.91 -11.89
C MET A 1 13.77 -6.14 -12.99
N GLU A 2 13.75 -6.70 -14.16
CA GLU A 2 12.94 -6.18 -15.26
C GLU A 2 11.62 -6.92 -15.29
N LEU A 3 10.53 -6.14 -15.37
CA LEU A 3 9.19 -6.68 -15.47
C LEU A 3 8.80 -6.88 -16.93
N SER A 4 7.80 -7.72 -17.18
CA SER A 4 7.27 -7.98 -18.51
C SER A 4 6.87 -6.67 -19.22
N ASN A 5 7.04 -6.63 -20.55
CA ASN A 5 6.57 -5.52 -21.39
C ASN A 5 5.06 -5.56 -21.65
N ASP A 6 4.37 -6.54 -21.10
CA ASP A 6 2.93 -6.65 -21.16
C ASP A 6 2.27 -5.31 -20.74
N PRO A 7 1.32 -4.77 -21.54
CA PRO A 7 0.71 -3.47 -21.26
C PRO A 7 0.07 -3.38 -19.87
N GLU A 8 -0.56 -4.45 -19.40
CA GLU A 8 -1.19 -4.49 -18.08
C GLU A 8 -0.14 -4.40 -16.98
N THR A 9 0.98 -5.12 -17.11
CA THR A 9 2.10 -5.06 -16.17
C THR A 9 2.71 -3.67 -16.13
N GLN A 10 2.92 -3.05 -17.29
CA GLN A 10 3.52 -1.71 -17.35
C GLN A 10 2.59 -0.63 -16.78
N ALA A 11 1.28 -0.73 -17.03
CA ALA A 11 0.30 0.15 -16.42
C ALA A 11 0.29 -0.02 -14.88
N GLY A 12 0.40 -1.26 -14.41
CA GLY A 12 0.50 -1.56 -12.99
C GLY A 12 1.76 -0.97 -12.35
N LEU A 13 2.89 -1.10 -13.02
CA LEU A 13 4.15 -0.52 -12.55
C LEU A 13 4.04 1.01 -12.43
N ALA A 14 3.44 1.66 -13.42
CA ALA A 14 3.25 3.11 -13.40
C ALA A 14 2.38 3.55 -12.22
N THR A 15 1.26 2.87 -11.96
CA THR A 15 0.39 3.17 -10.83
C THR A 15 1.07 2.88 -9.50
N ARG A 16 1.77 1.76 -9.38
CA ARG A 16 2.54 1.42 -8.18
C ARG A 16 3.53 2.52 -7.84
N ARG A 17 4.26 3.03 -8.84
CA ARG A 17 5.19 4.15 -8.66
C ARG A 17 4.51 5.43 -8.23
N LYS A 18 3.37 5.72 -8.82
CA LYS A 18 2.59 6.91 -8.46
C LYS A 18 2.11 6.87 -7.00
N VAL A 19 1.67 5.71 -6.54
CA VAL A 19 1.13 5.54 -5.19
C VAL A 19 2.24 5.41 -4.15
N LEU A 20 3.22 4.54 -4.39
CA LEU A 20 4.24 4.21 -3.39
C LEU A 20 5.53 5.01 -3.53
N GLY A 21 5.74 5.68 -4.67
CA GLY A 21 6.94 6.46 -4.95
C GLY A 21 8.00 5.64 -5.67
N ASP A 22 8.75 6.30 -6.54
CA ASP A 22 9.80 5.65 -7.35
C ASP A 22 10.89 5.03 -6.48
N ALA A 23 11.33 5.73 -5.44
CA ALA A 23 12.40 5.24 -4.58
C ALA A 23 12.04 3.91 -3.91
N TYR A 24 10.80 3.82 -3.39
CA TYR A 24 10.35 2.58 -2.77
C TYR A 24 10.27 1.44 -3.79
N VAL A 25 9.67 1.71 -4.96
CA VAL A 25 9.49 0.68 -6.00
C VAL A 25 10.84 0.21 -6.53
N ASP A 26 11.79 1.12 -6.78
CA ASP A 26 13.12 0.76 -7.22
C ASP A 26 13.84 -0.12 -6.20
N ALA A 27 13.74 0.23 -4.91
CA ALA A 27 14.32 -0.57 -3.84
C ALA A 27 13.68 -1.96 -3.76
N ALA A 28 12.35 -2.03 -3.88
CA ALA A 28 11.63 -3.30 -3.85
C ALA A 28 12.03 -4.21 -5.01
N LEU A 29 12.10 -3.67 -6.23
CA LEU A 29 12.51 -4.43 -7.41
C LEU A 29 13.98 -4.83 -7.34
N GLY A 30 14.83 -4.01 -6.72
CA GLY A 30 16.24 -4.31 -6.52
C GLY A 30 16.52 -5.43 -5.54
N ARG A 31 15.57 -5.75 -4.66
CA ARG A 31 15.69 -6.85 -3.69
C ARG A 31 15.12 -8.18 -4.20
N VAL A 32 14.55 -8.20 -5.40
CA VAL A 32 13.93 -9.40 -5.95
C VAL A 32 14.99 -10.45 -6.27
N THR A 33 14.70 -11.70 -5.90
CA THR A 33 15.51 -12.88 -6.19
C THR A 33 14.73 -13.80 -7.13
N PRO A 34 15.37 -14.85 -7.71
CA PRO A 34 14.62 -15.82 -8.51
C PRO A 34 13.47 -16.48 -7.73
N PHE A 35 13.59 -16.59 -6.42
CA PHE A 35 12.53 -17.16 -5.58
C PHE A 35 11.32 -16.23 -5.47
N THR A 36 11.55 -14.91 -5.38
CA THR A 36 10.47 -13.94 -5.18
C THR A 36 9.94 -13.32 -6.48
N ALA A 37 10.66 -13.45 -7.57
CA ALA A 37 10.32 -12.82 -8.84
C ALA A 37 8.91 -13.18 -9.36
N PRO A 38 8.44 -14.44 -9.33
CA PRO A 38 7.11 -14.77 -9.82
C PRO A 38 6.01 -14.00 -9.09
N LEU A 39 6.13 -13.80 -7.78
CA LEU A 39 5.14 -13.06 -7.01
C LEU A 39 5.17 -11.58 -7.37
N GLN A 40 6.34 -10.99 -7.58
CA GLN A 40 6.45 -9.60 -8.02
C GLN A 40 5.78 -9.37 -9.37
N GLU A 41 5.93 -10.31 -10.31
CA GLU A 41 5.22 -10.25 -11.60
C GLU A 41 3.71 -10.30 -11.39
N MET A 42 3.23 -11.24 -10.59
CA MET A 42 1.80 -11.40 -10.32
C MET A 42 1.21 -10.17 -9.63
N VAL A 43 1.86 -9.67 -8.60
CA VAL A 43 1.40 -8.49 -7.86
C VAL A 43 1.35 -7.26 -8.77
N THR A 44 2.39 -7.04 -9.56
CA THR A 44 2.44 -5.89 -10.45
C THR A 44 1.34 -5.95 -11.50
N LYS A 45 1.12 -7.11 -12.09
CA LYS A 45 0.11 -7.26 -13.13
C LYS A 45 -1.31 -7.30 -12.57
N HIS A 46 -1.57 -8.15 -11.57
CA HIS A 46 -2.94 -8.43 -11.14
C HIS A 46 -3.46 -7.46 -10.08
N ALA A 47 -2.62 -7.05 -9.12
CA ALA A 47 -3.05 -6.06 -8.15
C ALA A 47 -2.96 -4.64 -8.75
N TRP A 48 -1.77 -4.24 -9.15
CA TRP A 48 -1.53 -2.88 -9.64
C TRP A 48 -2.00 -2.66 -11.08
N GLY A 49 -1.85 -3.65 -11.94
CA GLY A 49 -2.20 -3.56 -13.35
C GLY A 49 -3.67 -3.84 -13.66
N ASN A 50 -4.40 -4.45 -12.73
CA ASN A 50 -5.82 -4.75 -12.91
C ASN A 50 -6.66 -4.01 -11.87
N THR A 51 -6.53 -4.36 -10.60
CA THR A 51 -7.40 -3.82 -9.54
C THR A 51 -7.22 -2.32 -9.34
N TRP A 52 -5.99 -1.85 -9.23
CA TRP A 52 -5.70 -0.43 -9.00
C TRP A 52 -5.96 0.46 -10.22
N GLN A 53 -6.16 -0.13 -11.40
CA GLN A 53 -6.52 0.60 -12.63
C GLN A 53 -8.01 0.88 -12.73
N ARG A 54 -8.84 0.20 -11.92
CA ARG A 54 -10.29 0.37 -11.98
C ARG A 54 -10.69 1.74 -11.48
N ASP A 55 -11.62 2.40 -12.16
CA ASP A 55 -12.07 3.75 -11.87
C ASP A 55 -13.35 3.83 -11.01
N GLY A 56 -13.81 2.69 -10.51
CA GLY A 56 -15.00 2.62 -9.66
C GLY A 56 -14.89 3.39 -8.36
N ILE A 57 -13.67 3.48 -7.81
CA ILE A 57 -13.31 4.36 -6.70
C ILE A 57 -11.96 4.98 -7.03
N ASP A 58 -11.68 6.16 -6.50
CA ASP A 58 -10.43 6.85 -6.79
C ASP A 58 -9.25 6.25 -6.00
N LEU A 59 -8.03 6.69 -6.33
CA LEU A 59 -6.82 6.18 -5.71
C LEU A 59 -6.77 6.49 -4.22
N ARG A 60 -7.26 7.64 -3.81
CA ARG A 60 -7.34 8.04 -2.41
C ARG A 60 -8.21 7.06 -1.62
N THR A 61 -9.39 6.76 -2.13
CA THR A 61 -10.32 5.80 -1.51
C THR A 61 -9.72 4.40 -1.48
N ARG A 62 -9.04 3.96 -2.54
CA ARG A 62 -8.36 2.66 -2.55
C ARG A 62 -7.31 2.57 -1.45
N SER A 63 -6.55 3.64 -1.22
CA SER A 63 -5.59 3.67 -0.13
C SER A 63 -6.25 3.54 1.24
N ILE A 64 -7.38 4.22 1.46
CA ILE A 64 -8.14 4.12 2.72
C ILE A 64 -8.62 2.68 2.94
N VAL A 65 -9.17 2.06 1.91
CA VAL A 65 -9.66 0.68 1.97
C VAL A 65 -8.50 -0.28 2.26
N THR A 66 -7.38 -0.11 1.56
CA THR A 66 -6.19 -0.96 1.73
C THR A 66 -5.63 -0.86 3.15
N VAL A 67 -5.44 0.36 3.66
CA VAL A 67 -4.94 0.59 5.02
C VAL A 67 -5.87 -0.08 6.03
N SER A 68 -7.18 0.09 5.88
CA SER A 68 -8.17 -0.49 6.79
C SER A 68 -8.10 -2.02 6.81
N MET A 69 -7.99 -2.64 5.64
CA MET A 69 -7.86 -4.10 5.54
C MET A 69 -6.56 -4.61 6.18
N LEU A 70 -5.45 -3.88 6.00
CA LEU A 70 -4.17 -4.27 6.55
C LEU A 70 -4.14 -4.17 8.08
N VAL A 71 -4.88 -3.20 8.65
CA VAL A 71 -5.10 -3.13 10.11
C VAL A 71 -5.80 -4.40 10.58
N ALA A 72 -6.91 -4.75 9.94
CA ALA A 72 -7.71 -5.91 10.32
C ALA A 72 -6.92 -7.21 10.20
N LEU A 73 -6.10 -7.34 9.17
CA LEU A 73 -5.30 -8.54 8.92
C LEU A 73 -3.99 -8.59 9.74
N GLY A 74 -3.64 -7.51 10.41
CA GLY A 74 -2.39 -7.44 11.19
C GLY A 74 -1.13 -7.45 10.34
N LYS A 75 -1.18 -6.97 9.11
CA LYS A 75 -0.03 -6.94 8.19
C LYS A 75 0.75 -5.64 8.35
N THR A 76 1.51 -5.53 9.44
CA THR A 76 2.16 -4.29 9.83
C THR A 76 3.22 -3.79 8.87
N HIS A 77 3.98 -4.68 8.24
CA HIS A 77 4.98 -4.30 7.26
C HIS A 77 4.31 -3.64 6.04
N GLU A 78 3.29 -4.30 5.48
CA GLU A 78 2.54 -3.77 4.34
C GLU A 78 1.77 -2.50 4.73
N LEU A 79 1.29 -2.43 5.97
CA LEU A 79 0.61 -1.24 6.48
C LEU A 79 1.48 0.01 6.37
N LYS A 80 2.74 -0.07 6.78
CA LYS A 80 3.67 1.07 6.69
C LYS A 80 3.81 1.57 5.25
N ILE A 81 3.92 0.64 4.31
CA ILE A 81 4.04 0.94 2.89
C ILE A 81 2.79 1.68 2.40
N HIS A 82 1.62 1.17 2.74
CA HIS A 82 0.35 1.74 2.29
C HIS A 82 -0.07 2.99 3.06
N VAL A 83 0.42 3.19 4.28
CA VAL A 83 0.29 4.49 4.96
C VAL A 83 1.04 5.56 4.16
N ARG A 84 2.26 5.27 3.70
CA ARG A 84 2.99 6.19 2.81
C ARG A 84 2.20 6.42 1.51
N GLY A 85 1.68 5.34 0.92
CA GLY A 85 0.87 5.44 -0.28
C GLY A 85 -0.39 6.27 -0.08
N ALA A 86 -1.06 6.13 1.06
CA ALA A 86 -2.24 6.92 1.40
C ALA A 86 -1.91 8.42 1.48
N LEU A 87 -0.81 8.77 2.15
CA LEU A 87 -0.34 10.15 2.21
C LEU A 87 -0.05 10.70 0.80
N ASN A 88 0.60 9.90 -0.05
CA ASN A 88 0.89 10.28 -1.43
C ASN A 88 -0.40 10.52 -2.23
N ASN A 89 -1.46 9.78 -1.93
CA ASN A 89 -2.76 9.89 -2.60
C ASN A 89 -3.69 10.94 -1.96
N GLY A 90 -3.17 11.76 -1.03
CA GLY A 90 -3.90 12.88 -0.46
C GLY A 90 -4.70 12.58 0.80
N VAL A 91 -4.56 11.39 1.37
CA VAL A 91 -5.13 11.09 2.70
C VAL A 91 -4.31 11.84 3.73
N THR A 92 -4.97 12.56 4.63
CA THR A 92 -4.27 13.36 5.64
C THR A 92 -3.89 12.53 6.86
N LYS A 93 -2.93 13.02 7.63
CA LYS A 93 -2.54 12.44 8.92
C LYS A 93 -3.77 12.32 9.84
N GLU A 94 -4.59 13.36 9.87
CA GLU A 94 -5.80 13.41 10.70
C GLU A 94 -6.83 12.36 10.25
N GLU A 95 -6.97 12.17 8.95
CA GLU A 95 -7.86 11.15 8.40
C GLU A 95 -7.35 9.73 8.73
N LEU A 96 -6.05 9.51 8.64
CA LEU A 96 -5.45 8.23 9.05
C LEU A 96 -5.72 7.95 10.53
N GLN A 97 -5.58 8.97 11.39
CA GLN A 97 -5.90 8.85 12.81
C GLN A 97 -7.34 8.40 13.00
N GLU A 98 -8.30 9.02 12.29
CA GLU A 98 -9.71 8.63 12.36
C GLU A 98 -9.95 7.19 11.89
N ILE A 99 -9.24 6.75 10.85
CA ILE A 99 -9.33 5.38 10.36
C ILE A 99 -8.90 4.40 11.47
N PHE A 100 -7.79 4.67 12.16
CA PHE A 100 -7.30 3.80 13.22
C PHE A 100 -8.22 3.80 14.45
N LEU A 101 -8.78 4.96 14.80
CA LEU A 101 -9.79 5.05 15.87
C LEU A 101 -11.03 4.23 15.52
N HIS A 102 -11.49 4.34 14.29
CA HIS A 102 -12.63 3.56 13.81
C HIS A 102 -12.32 2.05 13.85
N ALA A 103 -11.12 1.66 13.41
CA ALA A 103 -10.67 0.28 13.42
C ALA A 103 -10.64 -0.31 14.83
N SER A 104 -10.38 0.49 15.87
CA SER A 104 -10.36 0.01 17.26
C SER A 104 -11.72 -0.57 17.69
N VAL A 105 -12.80 -0.06 17.12
CA VAL A 105 -14.16 -0.54 17.40
C VAL A 105 -14.47 -1.86 16.69
N TYR A 106 -14.04 -1.99 15.43
CA TYR A 106 -14.39 -3.14 14.59
C TYR A 106 -13.35 -4.24 14.58
N CYS A 107 -12.07 -3.91 14.83
CA CYS A 107 -10.97 -4.87 14.80
C CYS A 107 -10.39 -5.15 16.19
N GLY A 108 -10.77 -4.36 17.20
CA GLY A 108 -10.25 -4.45 18.56
C GLY A 108 -9.09 -3.51 18.83
N PHE A 109 -8.93 -3.14 20.09
CA PHE A 109 -7.86 -2.22 20.50
C PHE A 109 -6.46 -2.74 20.21
N PRO A 110 -6.13 -4.02 20.45
CA PRO A 110 -4.77 -4.50 20.16
C PRO A 110 -4.37 -4.32 18.69
N ALA A 111 -5.27 -4.61 17.75
CA ALA A 111 -5.01 -4.43 16.32
C ALA A 111 -4.79 -2.95 15.98
N ALA A 112 -5.64 -2.07 16.52
CA ALA A 112 -5.56 -0.64 16.26
C ALA A 112 -4.30 -0.02 16.90
N ILE A 113 -3.93 -0.43 18.12
CA ILE A 113 -2.74 0.06 18.82
C ILE A 113 -1.49 -0.33 18.01
N ASP A 114 -1.41 -1.58 17.58
CA ASP A 114 -0.27 -2.06 16.79
C ASP A 114 -0.17 -1.30 15.47
N ALA A 115 -1.29 -1.13 14.78
CA ALA A 115 -1.35 -0.38 13.52
C ALA A 115 -0.94 1.08 13.71
N LEU A 116 -1.46 1.74 14.74
CA LEU A 116 -1.15 3.15 15.02
C LEU A 116 0.33 3.34 15.32
N ARG A 117 0.90 2.43 16.12
CA ARG A 117 2.33 2.45 16.47
C ARG A 117 3.20 2.33 15.22
N ASN A 118 2.87 1.40 14.34
CA ASN A 118 3.59 1.20 13.09
C ASN A 118 3.39 2.37 12.12
N ALA A 119 2.18 2.88 12.01
CA ALA A 119 1.87 4.02 11.15
C ALA A 119 2.60 5.29 11.62
N ALA A 120 2.75 5.48 12.92
CA ALA A 120 3.44 6.64 13.48
C ALA A 120 4.89 6.75 12.98
N GLU A 121 5.56 5.63 12.76
CA GLU A 121 6.93 5.61 12.22
C GLU A 121 7.00 6.25 10.82
N VAL A 122 5.92 6.19 10.07
CA VAL A 122 5.82 6.77 8.71
C VAL A 122 5.33 8.21 8.79
N VAL A 123 4.25 8.43 9.53
CA VAL A 123 3.55 9.72 9.60
C VAL A 123 4.38 10.78 10.32
N ASP A 124 5.08 10.37 11.39
CA ASP A 124 5.89 11.29 12.21
C ASP A 124 7.33 11.42 11.72
N LYS A 125 7.67 10.75 10.64
CA LYS A 125 9.01 10.83 10.05
C LYS A 125 9.21 12.20 9.39
N LYS A 126 10.28 12.86 9.80
CA LYS A 126 10.68 14.15 9.24
C LYS A 126 11.50 14.01 7.98
#